data_506408ff3cbfc6472364e7753085e7c8
#
_entry.id   506408ff3cbfc6472364e7753085e7c8
#
_cell.length_a   1.000
_cell.length_b   1.000
_cell.length_c   1.000
_cell.angle_alpha   90.00
_cell.angle_beta   90.00
_cell.angle_gamma   90.00
#
_symmetry.space_group_name_H-M   'P 1'
#
loop_
_entity.id
_entity.type
_entity.pdbx_description
1 polymer ?
#
loop_
_entity_poly.entity_id
_entity_poly.type
_entity_poly.pdbx_seq_one_letter_code
_entity_poly.pdbx_strand_id
1 'polypeptide(L)'
;MLPAGRLNQRITLQSKSVTRDGMGNEVVTWANVATLWAAVEPVRGREFVSLRAAQSDLTTRITLRYRAGVTTAMRVLHEGQAYDVREIINPRSRNESLELMCVAEAIPT
;
A
#
# COMPACT_ATOMS: atom_id res chain seq x y z
N MET A 1 -9.70 -17.96 -3.79
CA MET A 1 -9.23 -18.02 -2.41
C MET A 1 -7.72 -17.92 -2.34
N LEU A 2 -7.20 -17.12 -1.44
CA LEU A 2 -5.75 -16.97 -1.30
C LEU A 2 -5.18 -18.11 -0.47
N PRO A 3 -4.14 -18.77 -0.99
CA PRO A 3 -3.42 -19.75 -0.16
C PRO A 3 -2.74 -19.03 1.00
N ALA A 4 -2.90 -19.56 2.20
CA ALA A 4 -2.34 -18.94 3.39
C ALA A 4 -0.82 -18.78 3.30
N GLY A 5 -0.14 -19.72 2.65
CA GLY A 5 1.32 -19.68 2.54
C GLY A 5 1.87 -18.57 1.67
N ARG A 6 1.05 -17.94 0.84
CA ARG A 6 1.50 -16.81 0.02
C ARG A 6 1.58 -15.52 0.81
N LEU A 7 0.82 -15.42 1.88
CA LEU A 7 0.79 -14.20 2.69
C LEU A 7 1.76 -14.38 3.84
N ASN A 8 3.04 -14.26 3.52
CA ASN A 8 4.09 -14.56 4.48
C ASN A 8 4.94 -13.36 4.90
N GLN A 9 4.53 -12.15 4.47
CA GLN A 9 5.22 -10.93 4.87
C GLN A 9 4.34 -10.11 5.78
N ARG A 10 4.94 -9.52 6.82
CA ARG A 10 4.20 -8.65 7.73
C ARG A 10 4.25 -7.22 7.20
N ILE A 11 3.11 -6.60 7.10
CA ILE A 11 3.01 -5.20 6.71
C ILE A 11 2.17 -4.46 7.75
N THR A 12 2.37 -3.15 7.80
CA THR A 12 1.53 -2.28 8.64
C THR A 12 0.84 -1.28 7.73
N LEU A 13 -0.49 -1.23 7.82
CA LEU A 13 -1.26 -0.19 7.15
C LEU A 13 -1.29 1.03 8.04
N GLN A 14 -1.06 2.19 7.45
CA GLN A 14 -1.11 3.46 8.17
C GLN A 14 -2.06 4.42 7.47
N SER A 15 -2.81 5.17 8.25
CA SER A 15 -3.67 6.22 7.72
C SER A 15 -3.05 7.58 8.03
N LYS A 16 -3.33 8.53 7.14
CA LYS A 16 -2.82 9.89 7.25
C LYS A 16 -3.78 10.75 8.04
N SER A 17 -3.24 11.53 8.95
CA SER A 17 -4.01 12.51 9.71
C SER A 17 -3.32 13.85 9.57
N VAL A 18 -4.08 14.89 9.24
CA VAL A 18 -3.55 16.24 9.10
C VAL A 18 -4.14 17.08 10.21
N THR A 19 -3.27 17.67 11.02
CA THR A 19 -3.68 18.57 12.09
C THR A 19 -2.95 19.89 11.91
N ARG A 20 -3.39 20.91 12.64
CA ARG A 20 -2.69 22.19 12.63
C ARG A 20 -2.04 22.41 13.98
N ASP A 21 -0.82 22.90 13.96
CA ASP A 21 -0.13 23.24 15.20
C ASP A 21 -0.60 24.62 15.69
N GLY A 22 -0.01 25.07 16.80
CA GLY A 22 -0.38 26.35 17.38
C GLY A 22 -0.08 27.56 16.51
N MET A 23 0.71 27.40 15.47
CA MET A 23 1.06 28.47 14.54
C MET A 23 0.31 28.37 13.21
N GLY A 24 -0.63 27.45 13.12
CA GLY A 24 -1.45 27.27 11.91
C GLY A 24 -0.81 26.43 10.82
N ASN A 25 0.36 25.87 11.05
CA ASN A 25 1.00 24.99 10.08
C ASN A 25 0.36 23.63 10.08
N GLU A 26 0.29 23.02 8.90
CA GLU A 26 -0.22 21.67 8.80
C GLU A 26 0.83 20.67 9.28
N VAL A 27 0.39 19.76 10.13
CA VAL A 27 1.23 18.67 10.61
C VAL A 27 0.62 17.36 10.15
N VAL A 28 1.40 16.59 9.40
CA VAL A 28 0.95 15.29 8.90
C VAL A 28 1.47 14.23 9.84
N THR A 29 0.56 13.40 10.35
CA THR A 29 0.94 12.27 11.16
C THR A 29 0.37 10.99 10.54
N TRP A 30 1.05 9.89 10.80
CA TRP A 30 0.62 8.58 10.33
C TRP A 30 0.30 7.72 11.52
N ALA A 31 -0.87 7.11 11.51
CA ALA A 31 -1.34 6.25 12.58
C ALA A 31 -1.45 4.82 12.08
N ASN A 32 -1.01 3.88 12.90
CA ASN A 32 -1.13 2.46 12.55
C ASN A 32 -2.60 2.05 12.57
N VAL A 33 -3.07 1.51 11.47
CA VAL A 33 -4.44 1.00 11.37
C VAL A 33 -4.46 -0.49 11.70
N ALA A 34 -3.55 -1.24 11.11
CA ALA A 34 -3.51 -2.69 11.31
C ALA A 34 -2.18 -3.25 10.86
N THR A 35 -1.77 -4.34 11.48
CA THR A 35 -0.62 -5.12 11.03
C THR A 35 -1.17 -6.42 10.46
N LEU A 36 -0.79 -6.72 9.22
CA LEU A 36 -1.42 -7.79 8.45
C LEU A 36 -0.35 -8.64 7.78
N TRP A 37 -0.74 -9.87 7.44
CA TRP A 37 0.07 -10.71 6.57
C TRP A 37 -0.26 -10.38 5.12
N ALA A 38 0.77 -10.34 4.30
CA ALA A 38 0.60 -9.98 2.89
C ALA A 38 1.66 -10.66 2.03
N ALA A 39 1.43 -10.66 0.73
CA ALA A 39 2.44 -11.01 -0.25
C ALA A 39 2.95 -9.71 -0.87
N VAL A 40 4.26 -9.53 -0.90
CA VAL A 40 4.89 -8.33 -1.44
C VAL A 40 5.69 -8.73 -2.66
N GLU A 41 5.30 -8.25 -3.83
CA GLU A 41 5.90 -8.66 -5.09
C GLU A 41 6.15 -7.45 -5.98
N PRO A 42 7.34 -7.33 -6.59
CA PRO A 42 7.55 -6.27 -7.57
C PRO A 42 6.76 -6.58 -8.85
N VAL A 43 6.24 -5.53 -9.46
CA VAL A 43 5.55 -5.64 -10.74
C VAL A 43 6.55 -5.31 -11.83
N ARG A 44 6.67 -6.20 -12.81
CA ARG A 44 7.64 -6.04 -13.89
C ARG A 44 7.03 -6.37 -15.23
N GLY A 45 7.72 -5.91 -16.30
CA GLY A 45 7.36 -6.26 -17.65
C GLY A 45 6.01 -5.74 -18.08
N ARG A 46 5.22 -6.62 -18.63
CA ARG A 46 3.92 -6.24 -19.19
C ARG A 46 2.96 -5.66 -18.17
N GLU A 47 3.01 -6.18 -16.96
CA GLU A 47 2.14 -5.68 -15.90
C GLU A 47 2.44 -4.21 -15.61
N PHE A 48 3.72 -3.87 -15.57
CA PHE A 48 4.12 -2.50 -15.33
C PHE A 48 3.63 -1.58 -16.45
N VAL A 49 3.79 -2.01 -17.68
CA VAL A 49 3.38 -1.22 -18.86
C VAL A 49 1.87 -0.98 -18.84
N SER A 50 1.10 -2.02 -18.50
CA SER A 50 -0.35 -1.88 -18.50
C SER A 50 -0.84 -0.98 -17.38
N LEU A 51 -0.07 -0.83 -16.31
CA LEU A 51 -0.48 0.00 -15.19
C LEU A 51 -0.16 1.47 -15.43
N ARG A 52 1.09 1.77 -15.74
CA ARG A 52 1.49 3.18 -15.92
C ARG A 52 2.76 3.24 -16.71
N ALA A 53 2.65 3.11 -17.99
CA ALA A 53 3.82 3.10 -18.86
C ALA A 53 4.67 4.37 -18.75
N ALA A 54 4.02 5.50 -18.46
CA ALA A 54 4.72 6.77 -18.40
C ALA A 54 5.48 7.00 -17.10
N GLN A 55 5.24 6.18 -16.10
CA GLN A 55 5.91 6.36 -14.81
C GLN A 55 7.21 5.58 -14.76
N SER A 56 8.22 6.22 -14.21
CA SER A 56 9.54 5.60 -14.08
C SER A 56 9.71 4.83 -12.78
N ASP A 57 8.80 5.00 -11.83
CA ASP A 57 8.94 4.37 -10.52
C ASP A 57 8.61 2.89 -10.58
N LEU A 58 9.33 2.12 -9.79
CA LEU A 58 9.01 0.71 -9.64
C LEU A 58 7.73 0.54 -8.86
N THR A 59 6.84 -0.27 -9.40
CA THR A 59 5.58 -0.57 -8.75
C THR A 59 5.70 -1.89 -8.00
N THR A 60 5.19 -1.92 -6.79
CA THR A 60 5.15 -3.12 -5.97
C THR A 60 3.70 -3.49 -5.74
N ARG A 61 3.38 -4.75 -5.97
CA ARG A 61 2.04 -5.27 -5.70
C ARG A 61 2.05 -5.90 -4.32
N ILE A 62 1.14 -5.44 -3.46
CA ILE A 62 0.99 -5.99 -2.13
C ILE A 62 -0.40 -6.62 -2.06
N THR A 63 -0.44 -7.92 -1.88
CA THR A 63 -1.69 -8.68 -1.85
C THR A 63 -1.99 -9.07 -0.42
N LEU A 64 -3.21 -8.79 0.02
CA LEU A 64 -3.64 -9.12 1.37
C LEU A 64 -5.07 -9.62 1.34
N ARG A 65 -5.52 -10.19 2.45
CA ARG A 65 -6.91 -10.62 2.56
C ARG A 65 -7.81 -9.40 2.56
N TYR A 66 -9.00 -9.56 2.02
CA TYR A 66 -9.96 -8.45 1.94
C TYR A 66 -10.14 -7.80 3.32
N ARG A 67 -10.19 -6.48 3.30
CA ARG A 67 -10.43 -5.68 4.49
C ARG A 67 -11.14 -4.41 4.06
N ALA A 68 -12.25 -4.10 4.71
CA ALA A 68 -12.95 -2.85 4.45
C ALA A 68 -12.14 -1.67 4.96
N GLY A 69 -12.31 -0.52 4.36
CA GLY A 69 -11.70 0.71 4.84
C GLY A 69 -10.32 1.02 4.31
N VAL A 70 -9.77 0.19 3.41
CA VAL A 70 -8.48 0.46 2.80
C VAL A 70 -8.68 1.47 1.67
N THR A 71 -7.90 2.54 1.69
CA THR A 71 -8.00 3.61 0.70
C THR A 71 -6.64 4.00 0.16
N THR A 72 -6.65 4.76 -0.93
CA THR A 72 -5.40 5.27 -1.53
C THR A 72 -4.77 6.39 -0.71
N ALA A 73 -5.45 6.87 0.32
CA ALA A 73 -4.86 7.82 1.25
C ALA A 73 -3.96 7.16 2.29
N MET A 74 -3.94 5.84 2.31
CA MET A 74 -3.12 5.08 3.23
C MET A 74 -1.75 4.77 2.65
N ARG A 75 -0.85 4.31 3.51
CA ARG A 75 0.44 3.79 3.06
C ARG A 75 0.72 2.47 3.77
N VAL A 76 1.67 1.74 3.23
CA VAL A 76 2.08 0.45 3.77
C VAL A 76 3.51 0.55 4.23
N LEU A 77 3.80 0.05 5.42
CA LEU A 77 5.17 -0.11 5.90
C LEU A 77 5.56 -1.58 5.81
N HIS A 78 6.69 -1.85 5.20
CA HIS A 78 7.23 -3.19 5.08
C HIS A 78 8.74 -3.12 5.22
N GLU A 79 9.26 -3.76 6.26
CA GLU A 79 10.71 -3.82 6.53
C GLU A 79 11.37 -2.44 6.52
N GLY A 80 10.72 -1.47 7.14
CA GLY A 80 11.27 -0.12 7.22
C GLY A 80 11.04 0.75 5.99
N GLN A 81 10.46 0.20 4.93
CA GLN A 81 10.17 0.94 3.72
C GLN A 81 8.70 1.32 3.68
N ALA A 82 8.42 2.58 3.40
CA ALA A 82 7.04 3.06 3.21
C ALA A 82 6.67 2.98 1.74
N TYR A 83 5.47 2.50 1.48
CA TYR A 83 4.92 2.39 0.12
C TYR A 83 3.63 3.20 0.04
N ASP A 84 3.58 4.07 -0.94
CA ASP A 84 2.39 4.87 -1.22
C ASP A 84 1.41 4.04 -2.03
N VAL A 85 0.18 3.89 -1.54
CA VAL A 85 -0.84 3.11 -2.24
C VAL A 85 -1.41 3.95 -3.38
N ARG A 86 -1.20 3.50 -4.61
CA ARG A 86 -1.65 4.22 -5.80
C ARG A 86 -2.96 3.72 -6.33
N GLU A 87 -3.20 2.42 -6.19
CA GLU A 87 -4.41 1.82 -6.72
C GLU A 87 -4.78 0.60 -5.89
N ILE A 88 -6.07 0.37 -5.73
CA ILE A 88 -6.59 -0.77 -4.98
C ILE A 88 -7.48 -1.58 -5.90
N ILE A 89 -7.16 -2.86 -6.02
CA ILE A 89 -7.91 -3.78 -6.87
C ILE A 89 -8.55 -4.84 -5.99
N ASN A 90 -9.86 -5.02 -6.17
CA ASN A 90 -10.60 -6.11 -5.52
C ASN A 90 -10.93 -7.10 -6.65
N PRO A 91 -10.12 -8.16 -6.82
CA PRO A 91 -10.29 -9.03 -7.98
C PRO A 91 -11.70 -9.60 -8.04
N ARG A 92 -12.34 -9.40 -9.18
CA ARG A 92 -13.70 -9.87 -9.44
C ARG A 92 -14.73 -9.39 -8.42
N SER A 93 -14.40 -8.36 -7.65
CA SER A 93 -15.28 -7.81 -6.61
C SER A 93 -15.81 -8.88 -5.64
N ARG A 94 -14.98 -9.87 -5.35
CA ARG A 94 -15.40 -10.99 -4.49
C ARG A 94 -15.14 -10.77 -3.01
N ASN A 95 -14.46 -9.70 -2.65
CA ASN A 95 -14.13 -9.42 -1.24
C ASN A 95 -13.34 -10.55 -0.60
N GLU A 96 -12.47 -11.20 -1.38
CA GLU A 96 -11.58 -12.24 -0.87
C GLU A 96 -10.19 -11.71 -0.60
N SER A 97 -9.73 -10.81 -1.44
CA SER A 97 -8.40 -10.23 -1.33
C SER A 97 -8.39 -8.83 -1.90
N LEU A 98 -7.33 -8.10 -1.59
CA LEU A 98 -7.07 -6.80 -2.18
C LEU A 98 -5.65 -6.82 -2.72
N GLU A 99 -5.48 -6.22 -3.90
CA GLU A 99 -4.16 -6.00 -4.47
C GLU A 99 -3.89 -4.51 -4.43
N LEU A 100 -2.88 -4.12 -3.69
CA LEU A 100 -2.50 -2.72 -3.56
C LEU A 100 -1.32 -2.48 -4.48
N MET A 101 -1.52 -1.62 -5.47
CA MET A 101 -0.44 -1.23 -6.37
C MET A 101 0.26 -0.04 -5.75
N CYS A 102 1.48 -0.25 -5.31
CA CYS A 102 2.18 0.71 -4.47
C CYS A 102 3.50 1.14 -5.09
N VAL A 103 3.93 2.33 -4.73
CA VAL A 103 5.23 2.86 -5.13
C VAL A 103 6.00 3.19 -3.85
N ALA A 104 7.26 2.77 -3.80
CA ALA A 104 8.10 3.05 -2.65
C ALA A 104 8.29 4.55 -2.51
N GLU A 105 8.07 5.06 -1.31
CA GLU A 105 8.30 6.47 -1.04
C GLU A 105 9.78 6.73 -0.87
N ALA A 106 10.23 7.90 -1.34
CA ALA A 106 11.57 8.34 -1.03
C ALA A 106 11.66 8.63 0.46
N ILE A 107 12.68 8.10 1.11
CA ILE A 107 12.89 8.34 2.53
C ILE A 107 13.63 9.65 2.67
N PRO A 108 13.05 10.66 3.35
CA PRO A 108 13.78 11.89 3.60
C PRO A 108 14.96 11.60 4.51
N THR A 109 16.11 12.01 4.11
CA THR A 109 17.33 11.81 4.91
C THR A 109 17.66 13.05 5.72
#